data_df578aae1f43bcbdd8dc130354a1e571
#
_entry.id   df578aae1f43bcbdd8dc130354a1e571
#
_cell.length_a   1.000
_cell.length_b   1.000
_cell.length_c   1.000
_cell.angle_alpha   90.00
_cell.angle_beta   90.00
_cell.angle_gamma   90.00
#
_symmetry.space_group_name_H-M   'P 1'
#
loop_
_entity.id
_entity.type
_entity.pdbx_description
1 polymer ?
#
loop_
_entity_poly.entity_id
_entity_poly.type
_entity_poly.pdbx_seq_one_letter_code
_entity_poly.pdbx_strand_id
1 'polypeptide(L)'
;MGSTVGVGNQMRRLLHATAICTALALEAPGRVTLVSGKARLFKSGNPLVFSGAVKRVEPGSLRAGDIVDVVDGADKLLGWGVYNPHSMYRVRLLASDEPALLEHRDMSELVAHRIRSAAAVRSAAGLPSEETTAYRLINGEGDRLSGLMVDVFDGVAVVVSSALWLERYRDEVSAAISSLPTVNRLEWRRSEARLKKDGWDPSEAGAQAEAAAAEAAAEAAVCVKENGLRYHVDVFGQKSGFYCDQRENRKALAELCRGRAVLDLFCYSGGFSLGAARAGAASCVGVDSSGAAVALATRNAELNGLAATCRFTKADVMAFLQEAPPLSDVVICDPPKYAPTVKDLTRAERKYRKLNSLAMRAVRPGGLLLTCTCSGAMTQSGGFERMLQDAALAEGRSLTLLRRSGAASDHTLHPAYPEGHYLTAVLAVVH
;
A
#
# COMPACT_ATOMS: atom_id res chain seq x y z
N MET A 1 -37.74 -56.31 49.74
CA MET A 1 -36.37 -56.52 49.31
C MET A 1 -36.23 -55.79 47.98
N GLY A 2 -35.80 -54.64 47.87
CA GLY A 2 -34.54 -53.97 48.09
C GLY A 2 -33.85 -53.82 46.74
N SER A 3 -33.71 -52.63 46.21
CA SER A 3 -32.49 -52.25 45.50
C SER A 3 -32.44 -50.72 45.30
N THR A 4 -31.76 -50.10 46.25
CA THR A 4 -31.23 -48.76 46.12
C THR A 4 -29.79 -48.88 45.59
N VAL A 5 -29.60 -48.72 44.30
CA VAL A 5 -28.29 -48.43 43.72
C VAL A 5 -28.51 -47.63 42.44
N GLY A 6 -28.19 -46.36 42.35
CA GLY A 6 -28.21 -45.66 41.07
C GLY A 6 -28.08 -44.13 41.09
N VAL A 7 -28.01 -43.47 42.25
CA VAL A 7 -28.01 -42.00 42.30
C VAL A 7 -26.59 -41.41 42.51
N GLY A 8 -25.61 -42.22 42.87
CA GLY A 8 -24.24 -41.76 43.20
C GLY A 8 -23.31 -41.46 42.00
N ASN A 9 -23.64 -41.95 40.80
CA ASN A 9 -22.71 -41.88 39.66
C ASN A 9 -23.03 -40.74 38.67
N GLN A 10 -24.23 -40.20 38.68
CA GLN A 10 -24.56 -39.02 37.85
C GLN A 10 -24.08 -37.70 38.49
N MET A 11 -24.06 -37.62 39.82
CA MET A 11 -23.60 -36.42 40.50
C MET A 11 -22.07 -36.25 40.46
N ARG A 12 -21.29 -37.32 40.33
CA ARG A 12 -19.83 -37.22 40.09
C ARG A 12 -19.43 -36.86 38.68
N ARG A 13 -20.23 -37.12 37.68
CA ARG A 13 -20.02 -36.70 36.27
C ARG A 13 -20.37 -35.25 36.04
N LEU A 14 -21.32 -34.68 36.76
CA LEU A 14 -21.65 -33.26 36.71
C LEU A 14 -20.62 -32.37 37.41
N LEU A 15 -19.97 -32.86 38.47
CA LEU A 15 -18.90 -32.13 39.16
C LEU A 15 -17.55 -32.14 38.42
N HIS A 16 -17.32 -33.09 37.48
CA HIS A 16 -16.13 -33.09 36.60
C HIS A 16 -16.32 -32.27 35.29
N ALA A 17 -17.54 -32.01 34.89
CA ALA A 17 -17.81 -31.15 33.74
C ALA A 17 -17.76 -29.64 34.07
N THR A 18 -17.95 -29.30 35.36
CA THR A 18 -17.88 -27.91 35.85
C THR A 18 -16.48 -27.43 36.20
N ALA A 19 -15.49 -28.33 36.22
CA ALA A 19 -14.11 -28.02 36.63
C ALA A 19 -13.15 -27.79 35.44
N ILE A 20 -13.63 -27.90 34.19
CA ILE A 20 -12.83 -27.62 32.97
C ILE A 20 -13.19 -26.25 32.39
N CYS A 21 -14.18 -25.56 32.93
CA CYS A 21 -14.45 -24.15 32.66
C CYS A 21 -13.75 -23.21 33.63
N THR A 22 -12.58 -23.63 34.12
CA THR A 22 -11.73 -22.79 34.96
C THR A 22 -10.79 -21.99 34.07
N ALA A 23 -11.19 -20.73 33.86
CA ALA A 23 -10.27 -19.60 33.85
C ALA A 23 -9.03 -19.78 32.93
N LEU A 24 -9.19 -19.58 31.64
CA LEU A 24 -8.27 -18.64 31.01
C LEU A 24 -8.53 -17.32 31.78
N ALA A 25 -7.83 -17.11 32.87
CA ALA A 25 -7.63 -15.80 33.44
C ALA A 25 -7.04 -15.00 32.27
N LEU A 26 -7.80 -14.13 31.69
CA LEU A 26 -7.29 -13.10 30.77
C LEU A 26 -6.26 -12.36 31.61
N GLU A 27 -4.98 -12.70 31.45
CA GLU A 27 -3.90 -11.91 32.06
C GLU A 27 -4.19 -10.47 31.66
N ALA A 28 -4.14 -9.57 32.64
CA ALA A 28 -4.35 -8.15 32.37
C ALA A 28 -3.43 -7.75 31.22
N PRO A 29 -3.93 -7.04 30.21
CA PRO A 29 -3.12 -6.67 29.04
C PRO A 29 -1.87 -5.95 29.50
N GLY A 30 -0.77 -6.18 28.80
CA GLY A 30 0.46 -5.44 29.05
C GLY A 30 0.19 -3.94 29.01
N ARG A 31 1.01 -3.15 29.69
CA ARG A 31 0.81 -1.70 29.80
C ARG A 31 2.02 -0.92 29.34
N VAL A 32 1.82 0.04 28.48
CA VAL A 32 2.83 0.99 28.01
C VAL A 32 2.45 2.40 28.45
N THR A 33 3.25 2.97 29.36
CA THR A 33 3.07 4.34 29.86
C THR A 33 3.92 5.30 29.04
N LEU A 34 3.33 6.38 28.57
CA LEU A 34 4.04 7.40 27.80
C LEU A 34 4.75 8.42 28.69
N VAL A 35 5.82 9.00 28.14
CA VAL A 35 6.49 10.15 28.75
C VAL A 35 5.52 11.33 28.86
N SER A 36 5.51 11.99 30.00
CA SER A 36 4.69 13.19 30.21
C SER A 36 4.96 14.24 29.10
N GLY A 37 3.89 14.80 28.56
CA GLY A 37 3.93 15.78 27.44
C GLY A 37 4.02 15.15 26.04
N LYS A 38 4.37 13.86 25.87
CA LYS A 38 4.45 13.21 24.56
C LYS A 38 3.16 12.54 24.08
N ALA A 39 2.11 12.53 24.91
CA ALA A 39 0.83 11.90 24.55
C ALA A 39 0.00 12.67 23.48
N ARG A 40 0.31 13.96 23.24
CA ARG A 40 -0.48 14.83 22.36
C ARG A 40 -0.67 14.25 20.96
N LEU A 41 0.40 13.73 20.35
CA LEU A 41 0.39 13.15 19.01
C LEU A 41 -0.58 11.95 18.93
N PHE A 42 -0.59 11.09 19.95
CA PHE A 42 -1.43 9.88 19.98
C PHE A 42 -2.87 10.21 20.36
N LYS A 43 -3.10 11.23 21.20
CA LYS A 43 -4.43 11.78 21.48
C LYS A 43 -5.10 12.39 20.23
N SER A 44 -4.31 12.86 19.26
CA SER A 44 -4.83 13.31 17.96
C SER A 44 -4.98 12.18 16.94
N GLY A 45 -4.74 10.91 17.33
CA GLY A 45 -5.02 9.73 16.52
C GLY A 45 -3.83 9.13 15.77
N ASN A 46 -2.58 9.62 15.98
CA ASN A 46 -1.43 8.98 15.31
C ASN A 46 -1.28 7.53 15.80
N PRO A 47 -1.25 6.54 14.89
CA PRO A 47 -1.29 5.13 15.28
C PRO A 47 0.08 4.56 15.69
N LEU A 48 1.19 5.31 15.52
CA LEU A 48 2.53 4.78 15.72
C LEU A 48 3.22 5.39 16.94
N VAL A 49 3.32 4.62 18.02
CA VAL A 49 4.03 5.03 19.24
C VAL A 49 5.52 4.78 19.09
N PHE A 50 6.30 5.83 18.96
CA PHE A 50 7.77 5.74 18.83
C PHE A 50 8.43 5.37 20.16
N SER A 51 9.55 4.64 20.09
CA SER A 51 10.33 4.22 21.25
C SER A 51 10.68 5.39 22.19
N GLY A 52 11.02 6.56 21.63
CA GLY A 52 11.33 7.76 22.43
C GLY A 52 10.14 8.43 23.11
N ALA A 53 8.90 7.94 22.89
CA ALA A 53 7.71 8.40 23.61
C ALA A 53 7.34 7.49 24.79
N VAL A 54 7.96 6.31 24.92
CA VAL A 54 7.67 5.32 25.94
C VAL A 54 8.50 5.61 27.21
N LYS A 55 7.82 5.69 28.35
CA LYS A 55 8.43 5.85 29.68
C LYS A 55 8.65 4.50 30.35
N ARG A 56 7.64 3.62 30.31
CA ARG A 56 7.61 2.34 31.02
C ARG A 56 6.80 1.30 30.27
N VAL A 57 7.20 0.05 30.38
CA VAL A 57 6.52 -1.12 29.81
C VAL A 57 6.35 -2.14 30.94
N GLU A 58 5.15 -2.66 31.14
CA GLU A 58 4.79 -3.60 32.19
C GLU A 58 3.85 -4.69 31.67
N PRO A 59 4.11 -5.95 32.01
CA PRO A 59 5.36 -6.46 32.60
C PRO A 59 6.55 -6.35 31.64
N GLY A 60 7.77 -6.37 32.21
CA GLY A 60 9.00 -6.28 31.38
C GLY A 60 9.27 -7.53 30.52
N SER A 61 8.48 -8.59 30.68
CA SER A 61 8.55 -9.85 29.92
C SER A 61 7.77 -9.84 28.60
N LEU A 62 7.16 -8.71 28.21
CA LEU A 62 6.37 -8.59 26.98
C LEU A 62 7.21 -8.88 25.72
N ARG A 63 6.61 -9.62 24.80
CA ARG A 63 7.21 -10.04 23.52
C ARG A 63 6.60 -9.27 22.35
N ALA A 64 7.26 -9.33 21.21
CA ALA A 64 6.73 -8.76 19.98
C ALA A 64 5.37 -9.39 19.61
N GLY A 65 4.38 -8.54 19.33
CA GLY A 65 3.01 -8.94 19.03
C GLY A 65 2.10 -9.09 20.26
N ASP A 66 2.59 -8.92 21.51
CA ASP A 66 1.72 -8.91 22.68
C ASP A 66 0.80 -7.69 22.66
N ILE A 67 -0.45 -7.92 23.12
CA ILE A 67 -1.45 -6.85 23.24
C ILE A 67 -1.11 -6.00 24.46
N VAL A 68 -1.14 -4.68 24.28
CA VAL A 68 -0.85 -3.71 25.34
C VAL A 68 -1.84 -2.56 25.32
N ASP A 69 -2.20 -2.09 26.51
CA ASP A 69 -2.83 -0.80 26.71
C ASP A 69 -1.78 0.31 26.67
N VAL A 70 -2.08 1.40 25.99
CA VAL A 70 -1.24 2.60 25.99
C VAL A 70 -1.91 3.68 26.82
N VAL A 71 -1.22 4.16 27.83
CA VAL A 71 -1.70 5.21 28.73
C VAL A 71 -0.78 6.44 28.71
N ASP A 72 -1.35 7.59 28.99
CA ASP A 72 -0.56 8.82 29.14
C ASP A 72 0.13 8.86 30.53
N GLY A 73 0.91 9.94 30.77
CA GLY A 73 1.61 10.11 32.03
C GLY A 73 0.72 10.28 33.28
N ALA A 74 -0.60 10.45 33.11
CA ALA A 74 -1.60 10.51 34.15
C ALA A 74 -2.48 9.25 34.22
N ASP A 75 -2.00 8.15 33.63
CA ASP A 75 -2.66 6.84 33.57
C ASP A 75 -3.99 6.80 32.79
N LYS A 76 -4.27 7.84 31.97
CA LYS A 76 -5.45 7.83 31.11
C LYS A 76 -5.21 6.96 29.89
N LEU A 77 -6.12 6.01 29.62
CA LEU A 77 -6.09 5.15 28.44
C LEU A 77 -6.19 6.00 27.14
N LEU A 78 -5.30 5.72 26.20
CA LEU A 78 -5.29 6.31 24.84
C LEU A 78 -5.76 5.33 23.78
N GLY A 79 -5.64 4.04 24.07
CA GLY A 79 -5.98 2.96 23.15
C GLY A 79 -5.19 1.70 23.47
N TRP A 80 -5.38 0.68 22.67
CA TRP A 80 -4.57 -0.54 22.74
C TRP A 80 -4.04 -0.96 21.37
N GLY A 81 -3.06 -1.79 21.38
CA GLY A 81 -2.41 -2.27 20.15
C GLY A 81 -1.37 -3.32 20.43
N VAL A 82 -0.42 -3.46 19.54
CA VAL A 82 0.62 -4.50 19.61
C VAL A 82 1.99 -3.89 19.91
N TYR A 83 2.65 -4.50 20.88
CA TYR A 83 3.98 -4.11 21.33
C TYR A 83 5.08 -4.76 20.50
N ASN A 84 6.19 -4.06 20.29
CA ASN A 84 7.39 -4.63 19.70
C ASN A 84 8.67 -4.02 20.31
N PRO A 85 9.47 -4.81 21.10
CA PRO A 85 10.69 -4.32 21.71
C PRO A 85 11.83 -4.03 20.72
N HIS A 86 11.78 -4.56 19.51
CA HIS A 86 12.82 -4.43 18.48
C HIS A 86 12.59 -3.24 17.55
N SER A 87 11.32 -2.82 17.41
CA SER A 87 10.93 -1.77 16.46
C SER A 87 11.13 -0.36 17.04
N MET A 88 11.45 0.60 16.17
CA MET A 88 11.34 2.01 16.52
C MET A 88 9.89 2.43 16.79
N TYR A 89 8.93 1.77 16.17
CA TYR A 89 7.50 1.87 16.47
C TYR A 89 7.18 0.89 17.62
N ARG A 90 7.37 1.34 18.86
CA ARG A 90 7.28 0.52 20.06
C ARG A 90 5.88 -0.06 20.26
N VAL A 91 4.84 0.66 19.87
CA VAL A 91 3.46 0.14 19.80
C VAL A 91 2.82 0.63 18.52
N ARG A 92 2.09 -0.27 17.86
CA ARG A 92 1.15 0.06 16.80
C ARG A 92 -0.24 0.05 17.42
N LEU A 93 -0.85 1.23 17.57
CA LEU A 93 -2.22 1.38 18.06
C LEU A 93 -3.18 0.86 16.99
N LEU A 94 -4.02 -0.10 17.36
CA LEU A 94 -5.02 -0.71 16.49
C LEU A 94 -6.44 -0.28 16.85
N ALA A 95 -6.66 0.10 18.12
CA ALA A 95 -7.91 0.65 18.61
C ALA A 95 -7.62 1.87 19.50
N SER A 96 -8.14 3.04 19.12
CA SER A 96 -7.95 4.31 19.86
C SER A 96 -9.16 5.22 19.80
N ASP A 97 -10.02 5.08 18.81
CA ASP A 97 -11.07 6.03 18.46
C ASP A 97 -12.48 5.41 18.42
N GLU A 98 -12.60 4.10 18.58
CA GLU A 98 -13.88 3.38 18.56
C GLU A 98 -14.16 2.75 19.95
N PRO A 99 -15.13 3.27 20.73
CA PRO A 99 -15.40 2.79 22.09
C PRO A 99 -15.63 1.28 22.18
N ALA A 100 -16.37 0.69 21.25
CA ALA A 100 -16.65 -0.75 21.24
C ALA A 100 -15.38 -1.60 21.14
N LEU A 101 -14.39 -1.15 20.37
CA LEU A 101 -13.10 -1.83 20.24
C LEU A 101 -12.16 -1.59 21.44
N LEU A 102 -12.44 -0.55 22.25
CA LEU A 102 -11.66 -0.27 23.46
C LEU A 102 -12.07 -1.16 24.65
N GLU A 103 -13.29 -1.66 24.66
CA GLU A 103 -13.80 -2.51 25.74
C GLU A 103 -13.26 -3.94 25.68
N HIS A 104 -13.11 -4.48 24.46
CA HIS A 104 -12.66 -5.85 24.23
C HIS A 104 -11.32 -5.88 23.49
N ARG A 105 -10.33 -6.57 24.07
CA ARG A 105 -8.98 -6.74 23.47
C ARG A 105 -8.92 -8.06 22.69
N ASP A 106 -9.87 -8.28 21.82
CA ASP A 106 -9.92 -9.44 20.92
C ASP A 106 -9.34 -9.08 19.57
N MET A 107 -8.20 -9.70 19.24
CA MET A 107 -7.52 -9.45 17.96
C MET A 107 -8.31 -9.97 16.76
N SER A 108 -8.97 -11.12 16.90
CA SER A 108 -9.76 -11.71 15.81
C SER A 108 -10.95 -10.83 15.47
N GLU A 109 -11.65 -10.33 16.51
CA GLU A 109 -12.78 -9.42 16.35
C GLU A 109 -12.33 -8.09 15.73
N LEU A 110 -11.25 -7.49 16.24
CA LEU A 110 -10.68 -6.24 15.71
C LEU A 110 -10.30 -6.38 14.25
N VAL A 111 -9.52 -7.41 13.90
CA VAL A 111 -9.05 -7.65 12.53
C VAL A 111 -10.23 -7.85 11.59
N ALA A 112 -11.20 -8.68 11.96
CA ALA A 112 -12.41 -8.91 11.17
C ALA A 112 -13.24 -7.62 10.98
N HIS A 113 -13.38 -6.80 12.04
CA HIS A 113 -14.07 -5.51 11.96
C HIS A 113 -13.35 -4.54 11.01
N ARG A 114 -12.01 -4.36 11.16
CA ARG A 114 -11.21 -3.45 10.33
C ARG A 114 -11.22 -3.85 8.86
N ILE A 115 -11.12 -5.15 8.57
CA ILE A 115 -11.14 -5.66 7.19
C ILE A 115 -12.51 -5.45 6.54
N ARG A 116 -13.61 -5.72 7.26
CA ARG A 116 -14.97 -5.40 6.76
C ARG A 116 -15.15 -3.90 6.54
N SER A 117 -14.66 -3.07 7.44
CA SER A 117 -14.71 -1.60 7.30
C SER A 117 -13.92 -1.13 6.08
N ALA A 118 -12.72 -1.67 5.85
CA ALA A 118 -11.92 -1.39 4.67
C ALA A 118 -12.63 -1.79 3.38
N ALA A 119 -13.25 -2.97 3.33
CA ALA A 119 -14.06 -3.42 2.20
C ALA A 119 -15.26 -2.50 1.94
N ALA A 120 -15.95 -2.05 2.99
CA ALA A 120 -17.07 -1.11 2.88
C ALA A 120 -16.63 0.25 2.30
N VAL A 121 -15.45 0.76 2.70
CA VAL A 121 -14.87 2.00 2.13
C VAL A 121 -14.61 1.83 0.63
N ARG A 122 -14.05 0.68 0.19
CA ARG A 122 -13.84 0.39 -1.24
C ARG A 122 -15.14 0.28 -2.00
N SER A 123 -16.13 -0.39 -1.43
CA SER A 123 -17.48 -0.46 -2.01
C SER A 123 -18.11 0.93 -2.17
N ALA A 124 -17.98 1.81 -1.19
CA ALA A 124 -18.43 3.21 -1.29
C ALA A 124 -17.69 4.00 -2.38
N ALA A 125 -16.43 3.63 -2.68
CA ALA A 125 -15.64 4.17 -3.79
C ALA A 125 -15.91 3.48 -5.14
N GLY A 126 -16.90 2.56 -5.21
CA GLY A 126 -17.25 1.82 -6.43
C GLY A 126 -16.29 0.69 -6.77
N LEU A 127 -15.59 0.10 -5.80
CA LEU A 127 -14.59 -0.97 -5.99
C LEU A 127 -14.92 -2.23 -5.19
N PRO A 128 -14.75 -3.42 -5.80
CA PRO A 128 -14.54 -3.62 -7.23
C PRO A 128 -15.76 -3.28 -8.07
N SER A 129 -15.59 -3.20 -9.39
CA SER A 129 -16.67 -3.05 -10.36
C SER A 129 -16.44 -3.97 -11.58
N GLU A 130 -17.42 -4.06 -12.50
CA GLU A 130 -17.27 -4.78 -13.76
C GLU A 130 -16.11 -4.24 -14.62
N GLU A 131 -15.81 -2.95 -14.48
CA GLU A 131 -14.77 -2.23 -15.21
C GLU A 131 -13.42 -2.17 -14.47
N THR A 132 -13.39 -2.50 -13.15
CA THR A 132 -12.18 -2.41 -12.34
C THR A 132 -12.15 -3.53 -11.30
N THR A 133 -11.30 -4.53 -11.53
CA THR A 133 -11.11 -5.70 -10.65
C THR A 133 -9.74 -5.70 -9.95
N ALA A 134 -8.90 -4.67 -10.23
CA ALA A 134 -7.62 -4.46 -9.55
C ALA A 134 -7.70 -3.25 -8.63
N TYR A 135 -7.51 -3.46 -7.31
CA TYR A 135 -7.62 -2.39 -6.31
C TYR A 135 -6.87 -2.72 -5.02
N ARG A 136 -6.54 -1.67 -4.24
CA ARG A 136 -5.99 -1.78 -2.89
C ARG A 136 -7.13 -1.99 -1.89
N LEU A 137 -7.22 -3.18 -1.29
CA LEU A 137 -8.21 -3.50 -0.25
C LEU A 137 -7.82 -2.93 1.11
N ILE A 138 -6.54 -3.02 1.49
CA ILE A 138 -6.04 -2.52 2.77
C ILE A 138 -4.76 -1.72 2.55
N ASN A 139 -4.72 -0.49 3.07
CA ASN A 139 -3.61 0.43 2.95
C ASN A 139 -3.00 0.82 4.32
N GLY A 140 -2.61 -0.17 5.10
CA GLY A 140 -1.86 0.02 6.33
C GLY A 140 -2.55 0.93 7.35
N GLU A 141 -1.88 1.99 7.72
CA GLU A 141 -2.35 2.97 8.71
C GLU A 141 -3.64 3.68 8.26
N GLY A 142 -3.86 3.82 6.94
CA GLY A 142 -5.09 4.38 6.39
C GLY A 142 -6.35 3.60 6.75
N ASP A 143 -6.21 2.29 6.90
CA ASP A 143 -7.28 1.37 7.31
C ASP A 143 -7.09 0.88 8.76
N ARG A 144 -6.23 1.53 9.54
CA ARG A 144 -5.92 1.21 10.95
C ARG A 144 -5.38 -0.21 11.18
N LEU A 145 -4.78 -0.80 10.15
CA LEU A 145 -4.09 -2.09 10.18
C LEU A 145 -2.60 -1.91 9.85
N SER A 146 -1.91 -1.19 10.74
CA SER A 146 -0.52 -0.77 10.56
C SER A 146 0.40 -1.90 10.12
N GLY A 147 1.04 -1.71 8.97
CA GLY A 147 1.98 -2.67 8.38
C GLY A 147 1.34 -3.72 7.47
N LEU A 148 0.00 -3.77 7.37
CA LEU A 148 -0.73 -4.66 6.46
C LEU A 148 -1.06 -3.93 5.16
N MET A 149 -0.67 -4.50 4.02
CA MET A 149 -1.11 -4.04 2.70
C MET A 149 -1.73 -5.21 1.95
N VAL A 150 -2.89 -4.98 1.33
CA VAL A 150 -3.58 -6.01 0.54
C VAL A 150 -4.05 -5.42 -0.77
N ASP A 151 -3.52 -5.94 -1.87
CA ASP A 151 -4.03 -5.69 -3.21
C ASP A 151 -4.90 -6.85 -3.65
N VAL A 152 -6.01 -6.56 -4.32
CA VAL A 152 -6.88 -7.58 -4.92
C VAL A 152 -6.79 -7.48 -6.44
N PHE A 153 -6.53 -8.62 -7.09
CA PHE A 153 -6.37 -8.77 -8.53
C PHE A 153 -7.36 -9.84 -9.02
N ASP A 154 -8.53 -9.42 -9.46
CA ASP A 154 -9.59 -10.30 -9.95
C ASP A 154 -9.91 -11.46 -8.98
N GLY A 155 -10.12 -11.13 -7.71
CA GLY A 155 -10.40 -12.08 -6.64
C GLY A 155 -9.18 -12.72 -5.97
N VAL A 156 -7.97 -12.48 -6.47
CA VAL A 156 -6.72 -12.92 -5.81
C VAL A 156 -6.23 -11.82 -4.88
N ALA A 157 -6.33 -12.02 -3.57
CA ALA A 157 -5.81 -11.11 -2.56
C ALA A 157 -4.32 -11.35 -2.32
N VAL A 158 -3.47 -10.38 -2.65
CA VAL A 158 -2.04 -10.40 -2.35
C VAL A 158 -1.77 -9.61 -1.09
N VAL A 159 -1.49 -10.32 -0.01
CA VAL A 159 -1.16 -9.76 1.29
C VAL A 159 0.33 -9.45 1.36
N VAL A 160 0.71 -8.26 1.77
CA VAL A 160 2.09 -7.90 2.08
C VAL A 160 2.19 -7.56 3.57
N SER A 161 2.81 -8.46 4.32
CA SER A 161 3.13 -8.30 5.73
C SER A 161 4.44 -7.53 5.90
N SER A 162 4.42 -6.43 6.67
CA SER A 162 5.59 -5.59 6.93
C SER A 162 5.81 -5.27 8.40
N ALA A 163 5.06 -5.92 9.30
CA ALA A 163 5.18 -5.77 10.74
C ALA A 163 5.05 -7.14 11.43
N LEU A 164 5.85 -7.39 12.46
CA LEU A 164 5.98 -8.73 13.08
C LEU A 164 4.68 -9.25 13.69
N TRP A 165 3.81 -8.36 14.19
CA TRP A 165 2.52 -8.78 14.73
C TRP A 165 1.63 -9.50 13.69
N LEU A 166 1.75 -9.15 12.39
CA LEU A 166 1.01 -9.79 11.31
C LEU A 166 1.42 -11.24 11.09
N GLU A 167 2.68 -11.59 11.37
CA GLU A 167 3.14 -12.98 11.31
C GLU A 167 2.58 -13.80 12.48
N ARG A 168 2.40 -13.18 13.65
CA ARG A 168 1.81 -13.82 14.82
C ARG A 168 0.30 -14.06 14.67
N TYR A 169 -0.42 -13.12 14.05
CA TYR A 169 -1.87 -13.16 13.83
C TYR A 169 -2.23 -13.43 12.37
N ARG A 170 -1.37 -14.20 11.69
CA ARG A 170 -1.52 -14.50 10.26
C ARG A 170 -2.84 -15.23 9.96
N ASP A 171 -3.21 -16.17 10.81
CA ASP A 171 -4.40 -17.00 10.59
C ASP A 171 -5.68 -16.18 10.72
N GLU A 172 -5.76 -15.29 11.72
CA GLU A 172 -6.89 -14.37 11.94
C GLU A 172 -7.04 -13.40 10.77
N VAL A 173 -5.91 -12.80 10.31
CA VAL A 173 -5.90 -11.89 9.17
C VAL A 173 -6.31 -12.63 7.89
N SER A 174 -5.76 -13.83 7.66
CA SER A 174 -6.06 -14.63 6.47
C SER A 174 -7.51 -15.07 6.45
N ALA A 175 -8.06 -15.54 7.57
CA ALA A 175 -9.46 -15.93 7.71
C ALA A 175 -10.40 -14.75 7.44
N ALA A 176 -10.11 -13.59 8.00
CA ALA A 176 -10.92 -12.38 7.82
C ALA A 176 -10.93 -11.90 6.35
N ILE A 177 -9.77 -11.89 5.66
CA ILE A 177 -9.69 -11.52 4.25
C ILE A 177 -10.42 -12.55 3.37
N SER A 178 -10.21 -13.85 3.62
CA SER A 178 -10.84 -14.92 2.85
C SER A 178 -12.36 -15.01 3.05
N SER A 179 -12.89 -14.42 4.12
CA SER A 179 -14.34 -14.33 4.35
C SER A 179 -15.05 -13.30 3.46
N LEU A 180 -14.32 -12.44 2.78
CA LEU A 180 -14.88 -11.42 1.90
C LEU A 180 -15.38 -12.07 0.58
N PRO A 181 -16.58 -11.75 0.11
CA PRO A 181 -17.15 -12.34 -1.11
C PRO A 181 -16.38 -11.97 -2.39
N THR A 182 -15.55 -10.94 -2.33
CA THR A 182 -14.70 -10.47 -3.44
C THR A 182 -13.33 -11.14 -3.49
N VAL A 183 -13.05 -12.06 -2.56
CA VAL A 183 -11.76 -12.77 -2.46
C VAL A 183 -11.98 -14.26 -2.66
N ASN A 184 -11.35 -14.84 -3.69
CA ASN A 184 -11.42 -16.26 -4.01
C ASN A 184 -10.14 -17.02 -3.63
N ARG A 185 -9.02 -16.29 -3.55
CA ARG A 185 -7.69 -16.83 -3.26
C ARG A 185 -6.88 -15.80 -2.49
N LEU A 186 -6.01 -16.26 -1.58
CA LEU A 186 -5.12 -15.40 -0.79
C LEU A 186 -3.68 -15.86 -0.96
N GLU A 187 -2.80 -14.88 -1.22
CA GLU A 187 -1.35 -15.03 -1.31
C GLU A 187 -0.67 -14.19 -0.25
N TRP A 188 0.06 -14.85 0.65
CA TRP A 188 0.77 -14.17 1.75
C TRP A 188 2.23 -13.93 1.39
N ARG A 189 2.67 -12.67 1.49
CA ARG A 189 4.05 -12.25 1.22
C ARG A 189 4.65 -11.53 2.40
N ARG A 190 5.89 -11.79 2.66
CA ARG A 190 6.69 -11.10 3.68
C ARG A 190 7.53 -10.00 3.06
N SER A 191 7.44 -8.79 3.60
CA SER A 191 8.42 -7.74 3.32
C SER A 191 9.64 -7.95 4.21
N GLU A 192 10.50 -8.92 3.85
CA GLU A 192 11.63 -9.35 4.70
C GLU A 192 12.48 -8.19 5.21
N ALA A 193 12.83 -7.23 4.34
CA ALA A 193 13.65 -6.09 4.73
C ALA A 193 13.00 -5.21 5.81
N ARG A 194 11.65 -5.16 5.87
CA ARG A 194 10.92 -4.44 6.92
C ARG A 194 10.75 -5.30 8.16
N LEU A 195 10.42 -6.58 7.99
CA LEU A 195 10.28 -7.53 9.10
C LEU A 195 11.58 -7.71 9.88
N LYS A 196 12.75 -7.78 9.19
CA LYS A 196 14.07 -7.80 9.85
C LYS A 196 14.31 -6.57 10.73
N LYS A 197 13.83 -5.39 10.32
CA LYS A 197 13.89 -4.16 11.17
C LYS A 197 12.93 -4.21 12.35
N ASP A 198 11.90 -5.03 12.26
CA ASP A 198 10.92 -5.28 13.32
C ASP A 198 11.33 -6.47 14.24
N GLY A 199 12.51 -7.08 13.99
CA GLY A 199 13.07 -8.16 14.81
C GLY A 199 12.70 -9.56 14.35
N TRP A 200 12.20 -9.72 13.13
CA TRP A 200 11.94 -11.04 12.57
C TRP A 200 13.23 -11.76 12.18
N ASP A 201 13.34 -13.03 12.58
CA ASP A 201 14.42 -13.93 12.20
C ASP A 201 13.91 -14.94 11.13
N PRO A 202 14.50 -14.97 9.93
CA PRO A 202 14.13 -15.94 8.90
C PRO A 202 14.34 -17.40 9.31
N SER A 203 15.25 -17.68 10.23
CA SER A 203 15.55 -19.05 10.68
C SER A 203 14.44 -19.68 11.53
N GLU A 204 13.60 -18.85 12.18
CA GLU A 204 12.46 -19.29 12.99
C GLU A 204 11.22 -19.66 12.14
N ALA A 205 11.17 -19.20 10.91
CA ALA A 205 10.07 -19.51 10.00
C ALA A 205 10.47 -20.65 9.08
N GLY A 206 9.59 -21.64 8.88
CA GLY A 206 9.75 -22.69 7.87
C GLY A 206 9.77 -22.14 6.43
N ALA A 207 10.57 -21.11 6.19
CA ALA A 207 10.66 -20.27 5.01
C ALA A 207 10.94 -21.05 3.71
N GLN A 208 11.53 -22.25 3.80
CA GLN A 208 11.84 -23.09 2.65
C GLN A 208 10.59 -23.78 2.06
N ALA A 209 9.62 -24.17 2.88
CA ALA A 209 8.39 -24.81 2.40
C ALA A 209 7.46 -23.78 1.72
N GLU A 210 7.47 -22.53 2.16
CA GLU A 210 6.65 -21.46 1.56
C GLU A 210 7.23 -20.97 0.23
N ALA A 211 8.55 -20.91 0.06
CA ALA A 211 9.20 -20.58 -1.20
C ALA A 211 8.88 -21.60 -2.30
N ALA A 212 8.91 -22.91 -1.98
CA ALA A 212 8.55 -23.97 -2.92
C ALA A 212 7.05 -23.95 -3.28
N ALA A 213 6.16 -23.63 -2.34
CA ALA A 213 4.72 -23.48 -2.61
C ALA A 213 4.42 -22.25 -3.47
N ALA A 214 5.15 -21.14 -3.25
CA ALA A 214 5.05 -19.93 -4.07
C ALA A 214 5.56 -20.17 -5.50
N GLU A 215 6.61 -20.95 -5.68
CA GLU A 215 7.16 -21.32 -7.00
C GLU A 215 6.19 -22.19 -7.80
N ALA A 216 5.53 -23.16 -7.16
CA ALA A 216 4.50 -24.00 -7.78
C ALA A 216 3.21 -23.23 -8.16
N ALA A 217 2.93 -22.14 -7.46
CA ALA A 217 1.78 -21.25 -7.73
C ALA A 217 2.07 -20.17 -8.79
N ALA A 218 3.33 -20.01 -9.21
CA ALA A 218 3.80 -18.92 -10.10
C ALA A 218 3.30 -19.01 -11.56
N GLU A 219 2.61 -20.07 -11.95
CA GLU A 219 2.18 -20.27 -13.35
C GLU A 219 0.89 -19.55 -13.76
N ALA A 220 0.19 -18.84 -12.87
CA ALA A 220 -1.07 -18.20 -13.22
C ALA A 220 -0.94 -16.67 -13.32
N ALA A 221 -0.61 -16.16 -14.51
CA ALA A 221 -0.86 -14.77 -14.83
C ALA A 221 -2.35 -14.46 -14.67
N VAL A 222 -2.70 -13.52 -13.79
CA VAL A 222 -4.08 -13.05 -13.59
C VAL A 222 -4.37 -11.98 -14.62
N CYS A 223 -5.55 -12.04 -15.24
CA CYS A 223 -6.02 -10.98 -16.11
C CYS A 223 -6.98 -10.07 -15.32
N VAL A 224 -6.58 -8.83 -15.08
CA VAL A 224 -7.39 -7.84 -14.35
C VAL A 224 -7.98 -6.80 -15.28
N LYS A 225 -8.97 -6.07 -14.77
CA LYS A 225 -9.51 -4.87 -15.42
C LYS A 225 -9.18 -3.62 -14.61
N GLU A 226 -8.92 -2.54 -15.33
CA GLU A 226 -8.88 -1.18 -14.79
C GLU A 226 -9.51 -0.21 -15.80
N ASN A 227 -10.59 0.45 -15.39
CA ASN A 227 -11.36 1.35 -16.25
C ASN A 227 -11.72 0.72 -17.60
N GLY A 228 -12.10 -0.57 -17.61
CA GLY A 228 -12.45 -1.35 -18.80
C GLY A 228 -11.28 -1.84 -19.65
N LEU A 229 -10.06 -1.47 -19.37
CA LEU A 229 -8.85 -2.05 -19.99
C LEU A 229 -8.41 -3.31 -19.26
N ARG A 230 -7.96 -4.30 -20.01
CA ARG A 230 -7.46 -5.58 -19.49
C ARG A 230 -5.94 -5.55 -19.37
N TYR A 231 -5.42 -6.15 -18.28
CA TYR A 231 -3.98 -6.23 -18.05
C TYR A 231 -3.59 -7.62 -17.58
N HIS A 232 -2.54 -8.17 -18.14
CA HIS A 232 -1.85 -9.31 -17.53
C HIS A 232 -1.08 -8.82 -16.31
N VAL A 233 -1.29 -9.47 -15.17
CA VAL A 233 -0.63 -9.16 -13.91
C VAL A 233 0.07 -10.41 -13.41
N ASP A 234 1.38 -10.31 -13.20
CA ASP A 234 2.14 -11.35 -12.52
C ASP A 234 2.03 -11.09 -11.01
N VAL A 235 1.04 -11.75 -10.39
CA VAL A 235 0.81 -11.61 -8.94
C VAL A 235 1.95 -12.17 -8.11
N PHE A 236 2.87 -12.94 -8.69
CA PHE A 236 4.05 -13.51 -8.05
C PHE A 236 5.35 -12.75 -8.36
N GLY A 237 5.32 -11.86 -9.36
CA GLY A 237 6.45 -11.06 -9.78
C GLY A 237 6.95 -10.08 -8.71
N GLN A 238 8.11 -9.49 -8.96
CA GLN A 238 8.61 -8.40 -8.13
C GLN A 238 7.59 -7.24 -8.15
N LYS A 239 7.29 -6.65 -7.00
CA LYS A 239 6.42 -5.46 -6.81
C LYS A 239 4.91 -5.68 -7.01
N SER A 240 4.32 -6.79 -6.53
CA SER A 240 2.85 -7.05 -6.57
C SER A 240 2.16 -6.91 -7.95
N GLY A 241 2.91 -6.82 -9.04
CA GLY A 241 2.42 -7.02 -10.41
C GLY A 241 1.69 -5.86 -11.08
N PHE A 242 1.01 -4.96 -10.36
CA PHE A 242 0.26 -3.82 -10.93
C PHE A 242 0.18 -2.65 -9.95
N TYR A 243 0.18 -1.42 -10.47
CA TYR A 243 0.13 -0.21 -9.64
C TYR A 243 -1.26 0.41 -9.66
N CYS A 244 -2.09 0.06 -8.67
CA CYS A 244 -3.46 0.59 -8.55
C CYS A 244 -3.49 2.06 -8.15
N ASP A 245 -2.43 2.58 -7.53
CA ASP A 245 -2.34 3.95 -7.01
C ASP A 245 -2.43 5.04 -8.09
N GLN A 246 -2.05 4.73 -9.32
CA GLN A 246 -2.13 5.66 -10.45
C GLN A 246 -3.45 5.57 -11.25
N ARG A 247 -4.41 4.71 -10.85
CA ARG A 247 -5.65 4.47 -11.60
C ARG A 247 -6.41 5.73 -11.97
N GLU A 248 -6.61 6.62 -11.01
CA GLU A 248 -7.36 7.86 -11.23
C GLU A 248 -6.57 8.89 -12.02
N ASN A 249 -5.24 8.91 -11.86
CA ASN A 249 -4.36 9.75 -12.66
C ASN A 249 -4.33 9.29 -14.13
N ARG A 250 -4.30 7.97 -14.38
CA ARG A 250 -4.41 7.41 -15.72
C ARG A 250 -5.73 7.79 -16.40
N LYS A 251 -6.85 7.64 -15.67
CA LYS A 251 -8.18 7.99 -16.18
C LYS A 251 -8.28 9.48 -16.51
N ALA A 252 -7.89 10.34 -15.60
CA ALA A 252 -7.98 11.79 -15.78
C ALA A 252 -7.10 12.32 -16.92
N LEU A 253 -5.89 11.76 -17.11
CA LEU A 253 -5.02 12.13 -18.21
C LEU A 253 -5.58 11.62 -19.55
N ALA A 254 -6.12 10.42 -19.61
CA ALA A 254 -6.65 9.80 -20.82
C ALA A 254 -7.70 10.70 -21.49
N GLU A 255 -8.56 11.36 -20.70
CA GLU A 255 -9.60 12.28 -21.18
C GLU A 255 -9.02 13.47 -21.99
N LEU A 256 -7.76 13.81 -21.79
CA LEU A 256 -7.05 14.90 -22.45
C LEU A 256 -6.21 14.45 -23.65
N CYS A 257 -6.17 13.14 -23.97
CA CYS A 257 -5.23 12.59 -24.96
C CYS A 257 -5.81 12.45 -26.37
N ARG A 258 -7.11 12.70 -26.59
CA ARG A 258 -7.74 12.50 -27.90
C ARG A 258 -7.04 13.29 -29.03
N GLY A 259 -6.64 12.58 -30.10
CA GLY A 259 -5.96 13.13 -31.25
C GLY A 259 -4.52 13.57 -31.01
N ARG A 260 -3.94 13.31 -29.85
CA ARG A 260 -2.61 13.76 -29.41
C ARG A 260 -1.56 12.67 -29.51
N ALA A 261 -0.32 13.07 -29.77
CA ALA A 261 0.86 12.21 -29.63
C ALA A 261 1.30 12.16 -28.15
N VAL A 262 1.44 10.97 -27.60
CA VAL A 262 1.74 10.71 -26.18
C VAL A 262 3.10 10.03 -26.02
N LEU A 263 3.94 10.54 -25.12
CA LEU A 263 5.19 9.92 -24.68
C LEU A 263 5.06 9.52 -23.20
N ASP A 264 5.19 8.23 -22.93
CA ASP A 264 5.02 7.62 -21.60
C ASP A 264 6.38 7.11 -21.10
N LEU A 265 7.01 7.87 -20.22
CA LEU A 265 8.33 7.58 -19.63
C LEU A 265 8.15 6.74 -18.36
N PHE A 266 8.94 5.66 -18.24
CA PHE A 266 8.79 4.63 -17.20
C PHE A 266 7.45 3.90 -17.32
N CYS A 267 7.08 3.52 -18.54
CA CYS A 267 5.75 3.05 -18.90
C CYS A 267 5.32 1.72 -18.21
N TYR A 268 6.24 0.94 -17.66
CA TYR A 268 6.00 -0.34 -17.00
C TYR A 268 5.07 -1.26 -17.80
N SER A 269 3.85 -1.55 -17.31
CA SER A 269 2.83 -2.36 -17.99
C SER A 269 2.03 -1.63 -19.06
N GLY A 270 2.38 -0.38 -19.37
CA GLY A 270 1.74 0.46 -20.39
C GLY A 270 0.47 1.17 -19.92
N GLY A 271 0.19 1.27 -18.63
CA GLY A 271 -1.08 1.74 -18.11
C GLY A 271 -1.51 3.12 -18.59
N PHE A 272 -0.62 4.11 -18.61
CA PHE A 272 -0.91 5.44 -19.15
C PHE A 272 -1.07 5.43 -20.67
N SER A 273 -0.16 4.76 -21.40
CA SER A 273 -0.21 4.63 -22.85
C SER A 273 -1.51 3.99 -23.31
N LEU A 274 -1.93 2.89 -22.68
CA LEU A 274 -3.16 2.17 -23.04
C LEU A 274 -4.41 2.99 -22.74
N GLY A 275 -4.44 3.70 -21.60
CA GLY A 275 -5.51 4.63 -21.25
C GLY A 275 -5.66 5.74 -22.29
N ALA A 276 -4.55 6.37 -22.69
CA ALA A 276 -4.52 7.41 -23.70
C ALA A 276 -4.96 6.88 -25.08
N ALA A 277 -4.46 5.72 -25.51
CA ALA A 277 -4.83 5.10 -26.78
C ALA A 277 -6.33 4.75 -26.83
N ARG A 278 -6.88 4.18 -25.75
CA ARG A 278 -8.33 3.90 -25.64
C ARG A 278 -9.19 5.15 -25.74
N ALA A 279 -8.69 6.28 -25.22
CA ALA A 279 -9.37 7.57 -25.30
C ALA A 279 -9.22 8.25 -26.67
N GLY A 280 -8.50 7.63 -27.61
CA GLY A 280 -8.34 8.11 -28.99
C GLY A 280 -7.09 8.96 -29.21
N ALA A 281 -6.02 8.74 -28.48
CA ALA A 281 -4.71 9.32 -28.80
C ALA A 281 -4.27 8.93 -30.22
N ALA A 282 -3.60 9.83 -30.93
CA ALA A 282 -3.11 9.58 -32.27
C ALA A 282 -1.97 8.55 -32.30
N SER A 283 -1.11 8.62 -31.33
CA SER A 283 -0.02 7.65 -31.09
C SER A 283 0.45 7.67 -29.64
N CYS A 284 0.92 6.53 -29.17
CA CYS A 284 1.54 6.40 -27.85
C CYS A 284 2.89 5.71 -27.98
N VAL A 285 3.94 6.34 -27.45
CA VAL A 285 5.27 5.75 -27.34
C VAL A 285 5.60 5.56 -25.86
N GLY A 286 5.75 4.32 -25.41
CA GLY A 286 6.15 3.99 -24.04
C GLY A 286 7.64 3.63 -23.99
N VAL A 287 8.35 4.12 -22.97
CA VAL A 287 9.79 3.87 -22.76
C VAL A 287 10.00 3.32 -21.35
N ASP A 288 10.67 2.18 -21.25
CA ASP A 288 11.11 1.60 -19.96
C ASP A 288 12.46 0.90 -20.12
N SER A 289 13.26 0.90 -19.08
CA SER A 289 14.56 0.21 -19.05
C SER A 289 14.44 -1.30 -18.89
N SER A 290 13.31 -1.80 -18.36
CA SER A 290 13.03 -3.21 -18.16
C SER A 290 12.46 -3.84 -19.42
N GLY A 291 13.20 -4.80 -20.03
CA GLY A 291 12.70 -5.56 -21.16
C GLY A 291 11.44 -6.38 -20.83
N ALA A 292 11.32 -6.87 -19.59
CA ALA A 292 10.11 -7.57 -19.12
C ALA A 292 8.88 -6.64 -19.05
N ALA A 293 9.07 -5.40 -18.59
CA ALA A 293 8.03 -4.38 -18.57
C ALA A 293 7.56 -4.03 -19.98
N VAL A 294 8.49 -3.79 -20.91
CA VAL A 294 8.21 -3.52 -22.32
C VAL A 294 7.44 -4.68 -22.99
N ALA A 295 7.87 -5.92 -22.75
CA ALA A 295 7.17 -7.11 -23.25
C ALA A 295 5.75 -7.24 -22.67
N LEU A 296 5.58 -6.93 -21.37
CA LEU A 296 4.28 -6.91 -20.72
C LEU A 296 3.36 -5.82 -21.30
N ALA A 297 3.87 -4.61 -21.48
CA ALA A 297 3.12 -3.51 -22.06
C ALA A 297 2.67 -3.82 -23.50
N THR A 298 3.54 -4.47 -24.29
CA THR A 298 3.21 -4.91 -25.66
C THR A 298 2.08 -5.93 -25.65
N ARG A 299 2.16 -6.99 -24.80
CA ARG A 299 1.08 -7.97 -24.66
C ARG A 299 -0.24 -7.33 -24.19
N ASN A 300 -0.17 -6.35 -23.29
CA ASN A 300 -1.35 -5.63 -22.81
C ASN A 300 -1.96 -4.78 -23.94
N ALA A 301 -1.17 -4.18 -24.83
CA ALA A 301 -1.68 -3.48 -26.00
C ALA A 301 -2.38 -4.44 -26.97
N GLU A 302 -1.81 -5.60 -27.24
CA GLU A 302 -2.42 -6.65 -28.06
C GLU A 302 -3.73 -7.15 -27.47
N LEU A 303 -3.75 -7.43 -26.13
CA LEU A 303 -4.93 -7.88 -25.39
C LEU A 303 -6.13 -6.91 -25.52
N ASN A 304 -5.85 -5.62 -25.68
CA ASN A 304 -6.86 -4.57 -25.79
C ASN A 304 -7.11 -4.10 -27.25
N GLY A 305 -6.45 -4.69 -28.25
CA GLY A 305 -6.56 -4.26 -29.66
C GLY A 305 -5.93 -2.89 -29.93
N LEU A 306 -4.96 -2.44 -29.13
CA LEU A 306 -4.33 -1.11 -29.19
C LEU A 306 -2.90 -1.14 -29.75
N ALA A 307 -2.43 -2.29 -30.24
CA ALA A 307 -1.06 -2.47 -30.74
C ALA A 307 -0.71 -1.56 -31.95
N ALA A 308 -1.71 -1.14 -32.73
CA ALA A 308 -1.50 -0.21 -33.84
C ALA A 308 -1.18 1.22 -33.37
N THR A 309 -1.71 1.61 -32.20
CA THR A 309 -1.56 2.97 -31.61
C THR A 309 -0.40 3.04 -30.63
N CYS A 310 -0.11 1.94 -29.90
CA CYS A 310 0.89 1.89 -28.86
C CYS A 310 2.16 1.19 -29.34
N ARG A 311 3.32 1.80 -29.11
CA ARG A 311 4.64 1.22 -29.32
C ARG A 311 5.46 1.35 -28.04
N PHE A 312 6.20 0.28 -27.69
CA PHE A 312 7.00 0.25 -26.47
C PHE A 312 8.47 -0.03 -26.81
N THR A 313 9.37 0.72 -26.18
CA THR A 313 10.81 0.67 -26.46
C THR A 313 11.59 0.45 -25.17
N LYS A 314 12.52 -0.53 -25.18
CA LYS A 314 13.46 -0.73 -24.10
C LYS A 314 14.60 0.27 -24.22
N ALA A 315 14.66 1.26 -23.32
CA ALA A 315 15.76 2.22 -23.24
C ALA A 315 15.91 2.77 -21.81
N ASP A 316 17.10 3.25 -21.47
CA ASP A 316 17.24 4.15 -20.33
C ASP A 316 16.55 5.47 -20.65
N VAL A 317 15.60 5.89 -19.80
CA VAL A 317 14.78 7.08 -20.03
C VAL A 317 15.61 8.35 -20.14
N MET A 318 16.68 8.47 -19.33
CA MET A 318 17.55 9.67 -19.39
C MET A 318 18.32 9.73 -20.68
N ALA A 319 18.87 8.59 -21.13
CA ALA A 319 19.57 8.49 -22.42
C ALA A 319 18.61 8.78 -23.59
N PHE A 320 17.43 8.16 -23.59
CA PHE A 320 16.41 8.39 -24.60
C PHE A 320 16.02 9.88 -24.74
N LEU A 321 15.82 10.56 -23.62
CA LEU A 321 15.50 11.99 -23.61
C LEU A 321 16.68 12.88 -24.10
N GLN A 322 17.92 12.44 -23.88
CA GLN A 322 19.12 13.17 -24.34
C GLN A 322 19.32 13.08 -25.86
N GLU A 323 18.80 12.04 -26.50
CA GLU A 323 18.79 11.88 -27.96
C GLU A 323 17.75 12.78 -28.67
N ALA A 324 17.10 13.68 -27.92
CA ALA A 324 16.09 14.61 -28.38
C ALA A 324 14.98 13.94 -29.22
N PRO A 325 14.13 13.11 -28.58
CA PRO A 325 13.02 12.44 -29.25
C PRO A 325 12.04 13.45 -29.86
N PRO A 326 11.22 13.04 -30.82
CA PRO A 326 10.19 13.92 -31.42
C PRO A 326 9.29 14.53 -30.35
N LEU A 327 8.95 15.82 -30.52
CA LEU A 327 8.07 16.52 -29.62
C LEU A 327 6.70 15.85 -29.52
N SER A 328 6.21 15.67 -28.32
CA SER A 328 4.91 15.07 -28.01
C SER A 328 3.94 16.12 -27.46
N ASP A 329 2.65 15.93 -27.74
CA ASP A 329 1.59 16.81 -27.20
C ASP A 329 1.35 16.56 -25.70
N VAL A 330 1.60 15.32 -25.26
CA VAL A 330 1.49 14.89 -23.87
C VAL A 330 2.72 14.07 -23.50
N VAL A 331 3.40 14.44 -22.43
CA VAL A 331 4.49 13.66 -21.85
C VAL A 331 4.10 13.22 -20.44
N ILE A 332 4.29 11.93 -20.14
CA ILE A 332 4.13 11.34 -18.81
C ILE A 332 5.51 11.02 -18.26
N CYS A 333 5.77 11.40 -17.00
CA CYS A 333 7.02 11.14 -16.31
C CYS A 333 6.72 10.58 -14.92
N ASP A 334 6.66 9.26 -14.80
CA ASP A 334 6.37 8.54 -13.54
C ASP A 334 7.58 7.69 -13.10
N PRO A 335 8.66 8.33 -12.62
CA PRO A 335 9.90 7.65 -12.30
C PRO A 335 9.80 6.82 -11.02
N PRO A 336 10.70 5.83 -10.84
CA PRO A 336 10.82 5.11 -9.59
C PRO A 336 11.25 6.04 -8.45
N LYS A 337 11.06 5.57 -7.21
CA LYS A 337 11.36 6.31 -5.98
C LYS A 337 12.85 6.67 -5.87
N TYR A 338 13.20 7.95 -5.95
CA TYR A 338 14.59 8.43 -5.82
C TYR A 338 15.00 8.83 -4.40
N ALA A 339 14.04 9.21 -3.53
CA ALA A 339 14.30 9.50 -2.12
C ALA A 339 13.59 8.51 -1.20
N PRO A 340 14.23 7.38 -0.83
CA PRO A 340 13.69 6.46 0.16
C PRO A 340 13.51 7.09 1.54
N THR A 341 14.39 8.01 1.92
CA THR A 341 14.42 8.70 3.21
C THR A 341 14.61 10.21 3.05
N VAL A 342 14.34 10.97 4.12
CA VAL A 342 14.61 12.43 4.16
C VAL A 342 16.08 12.76 3.90
N LYS A 343 17.00 11.89 4.33
CA LYS A 343 18.44 12.07 4.10
C LYS A 343 18.83 12.06 2.60
N ASP A 344 18.03 11.36 1.78
CA ASP A 344 18.25 11.25 0.35
C ASP A 344 17.67 12.42 -0.44
N LEU A 345 16.87 13.29 0.20
CA LEU A 345 16.04 14.29 -0.46
C LEU A 345 16.84 15.22 -1.38
N THR A 346 17.92 15.82 -0.91
CA THR A 346 18.74 16.76 -1.69
C THR A 346 19.32 16.11 -2.97
N ARG A 347 19.80 14.87 -2.86
CA ARG A 347 20.31 14.12 -4.02
C ARG A 347 19.20 13.77 -5.00
N ALA A 348 18.05 13.32 -4.47
CA ALA A 348 16.89 12.96 -5.26
C ALA A 348 16.30 14.19 -5.98
N GLU A 349 16.22 15.34 -5.33
CA GLU A 349 15.74 16.59 -5.92
C GLU A 349 16.53 16.99 -7.17
N ARG A 350 17.86 16.89 -7.11
CA ARG A 350 18.72 17.13 -8.29
C ARG A 350 18.40 16.17 -9.44
N LYS A 351 18.15 14.89 -9.11
CA LYS A 351 17.81 13.86 -10.11
C LYS A 351 16.44 14.11 -10.72
N TYR A 352 15.43 14.42 -9.87
CA TYR A 352 14.10 14.80 -10.32
C TYR A 352 14.12 16.04 -11.21
N ARG A 353 14.87 17.08 -10.81
CA ARG A 353 15.03 18.31 -11.60
C ARG A 353 15.60 18.03 -12.98
N LYS A 354 16.73 17.30 -13.06
CA LYS A 354 17.36 16.93 -14.34
C LYS A 354 16.39 16.12 -15.23
N LEU A 355 15.69 15.14 -14.67
CA LEU A 355 14.71 14.33 -15.40
C LEU A 355 13.57 15.18 -15.94
N ASN A 356 12.96 16.02 -15.09
CA ASN A 356 11.83 16.85 -15.49
C ASN A 356 12.22 17.94 -16.50
N SER A 357 13.41 18.49 -16.39
CA SER A 357 14.01 19.39 -17.37
C SER A 357 14.06 18.73 -18.75
N LEU A 358 14.61 17.51 -18.86
CA LEU A 358 14.64 16.76 -20.12
C LEU A 358 13.24 16.36 -20.61
N ALA A 359 12.34 15.97 -19.71
CA ALA A 359 10.97 15.65 -20.07
C ALA A 359 10.23 16.86 -20.67
N MET A 360 10.43 18.06 -20.10
CA MET A 360 9.85 19.31 -20.63
C MET A 360 10.35 19.67 -22.01
N ARG A 361 11.59 19.34 -22.38
CA ARG A 361 12.11 19.51 -23.76
C ARG A 361 11.32 18.67 -24.76
N ALA A 362 10.85 17.48 -24.36
CA ALA A 362 10.07 16.59 -25.21
C ALA A 362 8.60 17.02 -25.36
N VAL A 363 8.14 17.99 -24.56
CA VAL A 363 6.77 18.56 -24.67
C VAL A 363 6.75 19.67 -25.71
N ARG A 364 5.80 19.62 -26.64
CA ARG A 364 5.51 20.76 -27.55
C ARG A 364 5.12 22.00 -26.74
N PRO A 365 5.47 23.23 -27.19
CA PRO A 365 4.96 24.45 -26.58
C PRO A 365 3.41 24.41 -26.51
N GLY A 366 2.85 24.67 -25.32
CA GLY A 366 1.42 24.52 -25.04
C GLY A 366 0.94 23.08 -24.83
N GLY A 367 1.86 22.09 -24.83
CA GLY A 367 1.56 20.69 -24.55
C GLY A 367 1.46 20.40 -23.06
N LEU A 368 1.11 19.16 -22.73
CA LEU A 368 0.86 18.70 -21.36
C LEU A 368 2.04 17.88 -20.82
N LEU A 369 2.37 18.12 -19.57
CA LEU A 369 3.26 17.26 -18.77
C LEU A 369 2.49 16.74 -17.57
N LEU A 370 2.36 15.41 -17.43
CA LEU A 370 2.04 14.76 -16.17
C LEU A 370 3.34 14.25 -15.56
N THR A 371 3.72 14.76 -14.39
CA THR A 371 4.92 14.27 -13.70
C THR A 371 4.61 13.86 -12.27
N CYS A 372 5.25 12.77 -11.83
CA CYS A 372 4.95 12.13 -10.56
C CYS A 372 6.20 11.99 -9.67
N THR A 373 5.97 11.91 -8.38
CA THR A 373 6.92 11.37 -7.41
C THR A 373 6.22 10.43 -6.45
N CYS A 374 6.72 9.21 -6.33
CA CYS A 374 6.27 8.24 -5.31
C CYS A 374 7.18 8.28 -4.05
N SER A 375 7.92 9.36 -3.85
CA SER A 375 8.75 9.57 -2.67
C SER A 375 7.99 10.33 -1.60
N GLY A 376 7.64 9.64 -0.48
CA GLY A 376 6.99 10.29 0.66
C GLY A 376 7.80 11.49 1.17
N ALA A 377 9.13 11.43 1.23
CA ALA A 377 9.97 12.54 1.64
C ALA A 377 9.81 13.76 0.72
N MET A 378 9.74 13.57 -0.60
CA MET A 378 9.51 14.64 -1.57
C MET A 378 8.08 15.20 -1.46
N THR A 379 7.07 14.33 -1.38
CA THR A 379 5.67 14.71 -1.25
C THR A 379 5.43 15.54 0.01
N GLN A 380 5.97 15.09 1.15
CA GLN A 380 5.79 15.73 2.46
C GLN A 380 6.59 17.02 2.61
N SER A 381 7.71 17.17 1.89
CA SER A 381 8.49 18.42 1.89
C SER A 381 7.75 19.59 1.24
N GLY A 382 6.74 19.32 0.39
CA GLY A 382 6.09 20.34 -0.45
C GLY A 382 7.00 20.96 -1.52
N GLY A 383 8.22 20.43 -1.69
CA GLY A 383 9.22 20.98 -2.60
C GLY A 383 9.07 20.59 -4.07
N PHE A 384 8.18 19.63 -4.38
CA PHE A 384 8.09 19.07 -5.72
C PHE A 384 7.72 20.10 -6.79
N GLU A 385 6.71 20.92 -6.54
CA GLU A 385 6.26 21.97 -7.49
C GLU A 385 7.32 23.06 -7.69
N ARG A 386 8.03 23.46 -6.62
CA ARG A 386 9.14 24.41 -6.73
C ARG A 386 10.28 23.85 -7.58
N MET A 387 10.61 22.58 -7.37
CA MET A 387 11.62 21.87 -8.20
C MET A 387 11.19 21.80 -9.67
N LEU A 388 9.90 21.63 -9.97
CA LEU A 388 9.37 21.66 -11.35
C LEU A 388 9.51 23.05 -11.97
N GLN A 389 9.23 24.12 -11.22
CA GLN A 389 9.45 25.49 -11.67
C GLN A 389 10.92 25.75 -12.01
N ASP A 390 11.84 25.31 -11.14
CA ASP A 390 13.28 25.45 -11.39
C ASP A 390 13.73 24.63 -12.61
N ALA A 391 13.12 23.45 -12.84
CA ALA A 391 13.39 22.64 -14.02
C ALA A 391 12.92 23.33 -15.31
N ALA A 392 11.75 23.97 -15.30
CA ALA A 392 11.20 24.71 -16.43
C ALA A 392 12.06 25.93 -16.78
N LEU A 393 12.42 26.73 -15.77
CA LEU A 393 13.28 27.91 -15.97
C LEU A 393 14.63 27.55 -16.56
N ALA A 394 15.22 26.42 -16.16
CA ALA A 394 16.49 25.93 -16.73
C ALA A 394 16.40 25.61 -18.24
N GLU A 395 15.20 25.36 -18.77
CA GLU A 395 14.94 25.09 -20.17
C GLU A 395 14.32 26.32 -20.91
N GLY A 396 14.27 27.48 -20.26
CA GLY A 396 13.61 28.67 -20.82
C GLY A 396 12.10 28.50 -21.00
N ARG A 397 11.48 27.62 -20.23
CA ARG A 397 10.05 27.27 -20.29
C ARG A 397 9.33 27.80 -19.05
N SER A 398 8.01 27.89 -19.13
CA SER A 398 7.14 28.20 -17.98
C SER A 398 6.04 27.16 -17.85
N LEU A 399 5.46 27.06 -16.67
CA LEU A 399 4.43 26.08 -16.33
C LEU A 399 3.14 26.77 -15.89
N THR A 400 2.00 26.23 -16.36
CA THR A 400 0.69 26.48 -15.77
C THR A 400 0.17 25.18 -15.18
N LEU A 401 0.05 25.11 -13.86
CA LEU A 401 -0.45 23.91 -13.18
C LEU A 401 -1.97 23.78 -13.39
N LEU A 402 -2.41 22.65 -13.92
CA LEU A 402 -3.83 22.34 -14.11
C LEU A 402 -4.41 21.54 -12.96
N ARG A 403 -3.61 20.59 -12.42
CA ARG A 403 -4.07 19.68 -11.38
C ARG A 403 -2.90 19.21 -10.53
N ARG A 404 -3.16 19.06 -9.22
CA ARG A 404 -2.36 18.29 -8.29
C ARG A 404 -3.22 17.15 -7.75
N SER A 405 -2.68 15.93 -7.73
CA SER A 405 -3.35 14.74 -7.24
C SER A 405 -2.38 13.83 -6.49
N GLY A 406 -2.92 12.85 -5.80
CA GLY A 406 -2.19 11.82 -5.07
C GLY A 406 -2.45 10.43 -5.62
N ALA A 407 -2.36 9.43 -4.74
CA ALA A 407 -2.76 8.06 -5.03
C ALA A 407 -4.29 7.96 -5.17
N ALA A 408 -4.74 6.93 -5.86
CA ALA A 408 -6.16 6.66 -6.07
C ALA A 408 -6.91 6.44 -4.74
N SER A 409 -8.23 6.62 -4.77
CA SER A 409 -9.12 6.67 -3.59
C SER A 409 -9.09 5.41 -2.72
N ASP A 410 -8.73 4.27 -3.27
CA ASP A 410 -8.51 3.02 -2.52
C ASP A 410 -7.20 2.98 -1.71
N HIS A 411 -6.30 3.94 -1.94
CA HIS A 411 -5.11 4.16 -1.11
C HIS A 411 -5.44 5.12 0.03
N THR A 412 -6.28 4.64 0.94
CA THR A 412 -6.80 5.41 2.08
C THR A 412 -5.70 6.04 2.91
N LEU A 413 -6.00 7.20 3.49
CA LEU A 413 -5.09 7.95 4.35
C LEU A 413 -5.72 8.12 5.74
N HIS A 414 -4.91 8.06 6.77
CA HIS A 414 -5.33 8.43 8.12
C HIS A 414 -5.00 9.91 8.35
N PRO A 415 -5.97 10.77 8.70
CA PRO A 415 -5.74 12.22 8.84
C PRO A 415 -4.65 12.56 9.85
N ALA A 416 -4.49 11.77 10.92
CA ALA A 416 -3.46 11.95 11.94
C ALA A 416 -2.10 11.28 11.58
N TYR A 417 -1.97 10.72 10.37
CA TYR A 417 -0.75 10.07 9.88
C TYR A 417 -0.36 10.63 8.50
N PRO A 418 0.17 11.86 8.43
CA PRO A 418 0.52 12.52 7.18
C PRO A 418 1.62 11.78 6.41
N GLU A 419 2.42 10.92 7.06
CA GLU A 419 3.43 10.06 6.45
C GLU A 419 2.84 9.05 5.44
N GLY A 420 1.53 8.82 5.50
CA GLY A 420 0.79 8.03 4.50
C GLY A 420 0.74 8.68 3.11
N HIS A 421 0.90 9.99 3.02
CA HIS A 421 1.00 10.70 1.74
C HIS A 421 2.37 10.45 1.10
N TYR A 422 2.42 9.63 0.06
CA TYR A 422 3.67 9.26 -0.59
C TYR A 422 3.73 9.59 -2.08
N LEU A 423 2.58 9.75 -2.73
CA LEU A 423 2.47 10.05 -4.16
C LEU A 423 2.01 11.49 -4.37
N THR A 424 2.72 12.21 -5.22
CA THR A 424 2.27 13.48 -5.79
C THR A 424 2.36 13.38 -7.31
N ALA A 425 1.27 13.70 -7.98
CA ALA A 425 1.21 13.83 -9.43
C ALA A 425 0.80 15.28 -9.78
N VAL A 426 1.54 15.90 -10.69
CA VAL A 426 1.30 17.27 -11.16
C VAL A 426 1.05 17.22 -12.66
N LEU A 427 -0.11 17.69 -13.08
CA LEU A 427 -0.44 17.93 -14.48
C LEU A 427 -0.30 19.42 -14.79
N ALA A 428 0.49 19.75 -15.78
CA ALA A 428 0.79 21.12 -16.16
C ALA A 428 0.78 21.32 -17.69
N VAL A 429 0.50 22.55 -18.13
CA VAL A 429 0.82 23.03 -19.48
C VAL A 429 2.25 23.53 -19.46
N VAL A 430 3.05 23.18 -20.47
CA VAL A 430 4.44 23.62 -20.65
C VAL A 430 4.45 24.65 -21.80
N HIS A 431 4.76 25.90 -21.48
CA HIS A 431 4.79 26.99 -22.47
C HIS A 431 6.16 27.19 -23.07
#